data_6416cd85e261f5a37273f10bb3408eff
#
_entry.id   6416cd85e261f5a37273f10bb3408eff
#
_cell.length_a   1.000
_cell.length_b   1.000
_cell.length_c   1.000
_cell.angle_alpha   90.00
_cell.angle_beta   90.00
_cell.angle_gamma   90.00
#
_symmetry.space_group_name_H-M   'P 1'
#
loop_
_entity.id
_entity.type
_entity.pdbx_description
1 polymer ?
#
loop_
_entity_poly.entity_id
_entity_poly.type
_entity_poly.pdbx_seq_one_letter_code
_entity_poly.pdbx_strand_id
1 'polypeptide(L)'
;MLPQAGIARLGGGATAFQKQFQQFEAIGYSKGPDGKPDTKDDVELGLVDALWTIEEFTATFNDDDKDFVGEIDAETGLFTPNIDGPNPKRKNSANNFGDVWVVAAYPRNLGRDTAANARPVKGRAHLLVTVPAYIIFEQPGVAR
;
A
#
# COMPACT_ATOMS: atom_id res chain seq x y z
N MET A 1 -9.23 6.91 -3.45
CA MET A 1 -8.60 6.04 -2.44
C MET A 1 -8.06 6.90 -1.32
N LEU A 2 -8.20 6.48 -0.09
CA LEU A 2 -7.68 7.14 1.10
C LEU A 2 -6.80 6.17 1.90
N PRO A 3 -5.60 6.58 2.30
CA PRO A 3 -4.91 7.77 1.81
C PRO A 3 -4.42 7.58 0.36
N GLN A 4 -4.08 8.66 -0.31
CA GLN A 4 -3.45 8.57 -1.65
C GLN A 4 -1.97 8.19 -1.56
N ALA A 5 -1.36 8.47 -0.42
CA ALA A 5 -0.01 8.04 -0.05
C ALA A 5 -0.03 7.59 1.41
N GLY A 6 0.39 6.37 1.66
CA GLY A 6 0.43 5.78 2.99
C GLY A 6 1.86 5.47 3.44
N ILE A 7 2.01 5.28 4.74
CA ILE A 7 3.27 4.87 5.34
C ILE A 7 2.98 3.73 6.32
N ALA A 8 3.72 2.64 6.18
CA ALA A 8 3.78 1.56 7.15
C ALA A 8 5.21 1.41 7.65
N ARG A 9 5.39 0.80 8.80
CA ARG A 9 6.71 0.61 9.41
C ARG A 9 6.90 -0.85 9.79
N LEU A 10 8.03 -1.40 9.37
CA LEU A 10 8.48 -2.72 9.80
C LEU A 10 8.58 -2.79 11.32
N GLY A 11 8.34 -3.95 11.90
CA GLY A 11 8.46 -4.14 13.34
C GLY A 11 8.51 -5.60 13.72
N GLY A 12 8.80 -5.88 14.99
CA GLY A 12 9.09 -7.23 15.43
C GLY A 12 10.42 -7.72 14.88
N GLY A 13 10.66 -9.03 14.87
CA GLY A 13 11.92 -9.60 14.38
C GLY A 13 13.13 -9.11 15.17
N ALA A 14 14.06 -8.42 14.52
CA ALA A 14 15.30 -7.93 15.12
C ALA A 14 15.12 -6.68 16.00
N THR A 15 13.96 -6.04 15.98
CA THR A 15 13.69 -4.81 16.73
C THR A 15 12.67 -5.01 17.84
N ALA A 16 12.75 -4.18 18.90
CA ALA A 16 11.71 -4.07 19.91
C ALA A 16 10.50 -3.22 19.49
N PHE A 17 10.58 -2.55 18.35
CA PHE A 17 9.50 -1.71 17.85
C PHE A 17 8.36 -2.57 17.29
N GLN A 18 7.14 -2.12 17.52
CA GLN A 18 5.95 -2.75 16.94
C GLN A 18 5.77 -2.30 15.50
N LYS A 19 5.12 -3.15 14.70
CA LYS A 19 4.70 -2.82 13.35
C LYS A 19 3.72 -1.63 13.37
N GLN A 20 3.85 -0.76 12.38
CA GLN A 20 2.84 0.26 12.10
C GLN A 20 2.08 -0.14 10.84
N PHE A 21 0.82 -0.48 11.01
CA PHE A 21 -0.09 -0.87 9.93
C PHE A 21 -0.57 0.35 9.17
N GLN A 22 -1.06 0.12 7.95
CA GLN A 22 -1.74 1.16 7.17
C GLN A 22 -3.09 0.63 6.68
N GLN A 23 -4.16 1.30 7.05
CA GLN A 23 -5.49 1.03 6.52
C GLN A 23 -5.75 1.87 5.27
N PHE A 24 -6.28 1.25 4.23
CA PHE A 24 -6.76 1.90 3.03
C PHE A 24 -8.27 1.79 2.89
N GLU A 25 -8.86 2.80 2.28
CA GLU A 25 -10.29 2.84 1.96
C GLU A 25 -10.48 3.23 0.50
N ALA A 26 -11.44 2.60 -0.16
CA ALA A 26 -11.80 2.92 -1.53
C ALA A 26 -13.08 3.77 -1.55
N ILE A 27 -13.00 4.92 -2.22
CA ILE A 27 -14.14 5.80 -2.42
C ILE A 27 -14.54 5.75 -3.89
N GLY A 28 -15.81 5.44 -4.14
CA GLY A 28 -16.38 5.43 -5.48
C GLY A 28 -16.85 6.82 -5.90
N TYR A 29 -16.66 7.10 -7.17
CA TYR A 29 -17.19 8.33 -7.81
C TYR A 29 -17.97 7.94 -9.06
N SER A 30 -19.11 8.59 -9.27
CA SER A 30 -19.80 8.55 -10.56
C SER A 30 -19.34 9.72 -11.41
N LYS A 31 -19.31 9.49 -12.72
CA LYS A 31 -19.12 10.58 -13.68
C LYS A 31 -20.26 11.59 -13.50
N GLY A 32 -19.92 12.85 -13.44
CA GLY A 32 -20.92 13.91 -13.37
C GLY A 32 -21.58 14.19 -14.71
N PRO A 33 -22.28 15.33 -14.83
CA PRO A 33 -23.01 15.71 -16.05
C PRO A 33 -22.17 15.75 -17.32
N ASP A 34 -20.85 15.98 -17.22
CA ASP A 34 -19.95 15.97 -18.38
C ASP A 34 -19.62 14.57 -18.90
N GLY A 35 -19.99 13.52 -18.16
CA GLY A 35 -19.75 12.12 -18.53
C GLY A 35 -18.29 11.68 -18.50
N LYS A 36 -17.39 12.51 -17.99
CA LYS A 36 -15.95 12.25 -17.93
C LYS A 36 -15.52 11.90 -16.52
N PRO A 37 -14.60 10.91 -16.34
CA PRO A 37 -14.04 10.63 -15.02
C PRO A 37 -13.02 11.69 -14.59
N ASP A 38 -12.79 11.79 -13.31
CA ASP A 38 -11.78 12.65 -12.68
C ASP A 38 -11.95 14.13 -12.99
N THR A 39 -13.21 14.58 -13.03
CA THR A 39 -13.57 15.97 -13.25
C THR A 39 -14.27 16.58 -12.03
N LYS A 40 -14.35 17.91 -11.99
CA LYS A 40 -14.86 18.64 -10.83
C LYS A 40 -16.34 18.39 -10.53
N ASP A 41 -17.09 17.88 -11.51
CA ASP A 41 -18.51 17.58 -11.38
C ASP A 41 -18.79 16.11 -11.03
N ASP A 42 -17.74 15.32 -10.78
CA ASP A 42 -17.89 13.95 -10.30
C ASP A 42 -18.59 13.93 -8.95
N VAL A 43 -19.47 12.95 -8.78
CA VAL A 43 -20.25 12.80 -7.55
C VAL A 43 -19.66 11.68 -6.71
N GLU A 44 -19.29 12.00 -5.46
CA GLU A 44 -18.83 11.02 -4.50
C GLU A 44 -19.97 10.09 -4.09
N LEU A 45 -19.75 8.79 -4.22
CA LEU A 45 -20.73 7.75 -3.86
C LEU A 45 -20.50 7.17 -2.47
N GLY A 46 -19.37 7.49 -1.85
CA GLY A 46 -18.95 6.93 -0.56
C GLY A 46 -18.03 5.72 -0.69
N LEU A 47 -17.87 5.01 0.41
CA LEU A 47 -17.01 3.83 0.48
C LEU A 47 -17.57 2.71 -0.39
N VAL A 48 -16.67 2.05 -1.12
CA VAL A 48 -17.00 0.88 -1.95
C VAL A 48 -16.20 -0.33 -1.51
N ASP A 49 -16.79 -1.50 -1.70
CA ASP A 49 -16.16 -2.79 -1.39
C ASP A 49 -15.25 -3.21 -2.56
N ALA A 50 -13.97 -2.99 -2.39
CA ALA A 50 -12.97 -3.26 -3.42
C ALA A 50 -12.17 -4.53 -3.14
N LEU A 51 -11.60 -5.11 -4.18
CA LEU A 51 -10.56 -6.12 -4.07
C LEU A 51 -9.20 -5.41 -3.98
N TRP A 52 -8.44 -5.74 -2.96
CA TRP A 52 -7.15 -5.11 -2.68
C TRP A 52 -5.99 -5.98 -3.08
N THR A 53 -5.02 -5.38 -3.75
CA THR A 53 -3.75 -6.02 -4.13
C THR A 53 -2.60 -5.03 -4.01
N ILE A 54 -1.37 -5.54 -4.09
CA ILE A 54 -0.16 -4.71 -4.20
C ILE A 54 0.57 -5.02 -5.49
N GLU A 55 1.18 -4.00 -6.06
CA GLU A 55 1.98 -4.08 -7.28
C GLU A 55 3.32 -3.37 -7.07
N GLU A 56 4.34 -3.76 -7.84
CA GLU A 56 5.61 -3.04 -7.80
C GLU A 56 5.43 -1.57 -8.16
N PHE A 57 6.02 -0.69 -7.35
CA PHE A 57 6.04 0.74 -7.64
C PHE A 57 6.94 1.01 -8.85
N THR A 58 8.11 0.39 -8.85
CA THR A 58 9.05 0.45 -9.97
C THR A 58 9.10 -0.92 -10.66
N ALA A 59 8.56 -1.02 -11.86
CA ALA A 59 8.49 -2.29 -12.60
C ALA A 59 9.80 -2.61 -13.36
N THR A 60 10.90 -1.95 -13.04
CA THR A 60 12.20 -2.10 -13.71
C THR A 60 13.28 -2.51 -12.71
N PHE A 61 14.44 -2.95 -13.22
CA PHE A 61 15.62 -3.34 -12.42
C PHE A 61 15.40 -4.50 -11.45
N ASN A 62 14.47 -5.40 -11.77
CA ASN A 62 14.13 -6.55 -10.91
C ASN A 62 13.74 -6.13 -9.48
N ASP A 63 12.94 -5.08 -9.37
CA ASP A 63 12.40 -4.66 -8.10
C ASP A 63 11.58 -5.79 -7.48
N ASP A 64 11.85 -6.09 -6.22
CA ASP A 64 11.24 -7.18 -5.48
C ASP A 64 10.49 -6.73 -4.23
N ASP A 65 10.28 -5.44 -4.08
CA ASP A 65 9.67 -4.86 -2.88
C ASP A 65 8.33 -5.50 -2.54
N LYS A 66 7.50 -5.70 -3.55
CA LYS A 66 6.18 -6.34 -3.42
C LYS A 66 6.21 -7.67 -2.67
N ASP A 67 7.26 -8.46 -2.87
CA ASP A 67 7.36 -9.80 -2.29
C ASP A 67 7.83 -9.77 -0.83
N PHE A 68 8.37 -8.64 -0.35
CA PHE A 68 9.05 -8.56 0.95
C PHE A 68 8.52 -7.50 1.90
N VAL A 69 7.85 -6.45 1.42
CA VAL A 69 7.42 -5.34 2.29
C VAL A 69 6.31 -5.71 3.27
N GLY A 70 5.49 -6.69 2.95
CA GLY A 70 4.35 -7.11 3.75
C GLY A 70 3.19 -7.58 2.88
N GLU A 71 2.01 -7.61 3.46
CA GLU A 71 0.81 -8.12 2.82
C GLU A 71 -0.37 -7.17 3.00
N ILE A 72 -1.25 -7.13 2.02
CA ILE A 72 -2.53 -6.43 2.15
C ILE A 72 -3.67 -7.45 2.23
N ASP A 73 -4.57 -7.23 3.15
CA ASP A 73 -5.81 -8.02 3.21
C ASP A 73 -6.69 -7.68 2.02
N ALA A 74 -6.99 -8.69 1.21
CA ALA A 74 -7.72 -8.53 -0.04
C ALA A 74 -9.15 -8.00 0.14
N GLU A 75 -9.72 -8.18 1.33
CA GLU A 75 -11.10 -7.79 1.63
C GLU A 75 -11.18 -6.46 2.36
N THR A 76 -10.28 -6.23 3.31
CA THR A 76 -10.37 -5.07 4.20
C THR A 76 -9.50 -3.89 3.80
N GLY A 77 -8.48 -4.11 2.96
CA GLY A 77 -7.52 -3.08 2.61
C GLY A 77 -6.53 -2.73 3.73
N LEU A 78 -6.42 -3.59 4.76
CA LEU A 78 -5.43 -3.42 5.82
C LEU A 78 -4.08 -3.97 5.36
N PHE A 79 -3.09 -3.11 5.33
CA PHE A 79 -1.71 -3.50 5.06
C PHE A 79 -0.96 -3.82 6.35
N THR A 80 -0.40 -5.02 6.40
CA THR A 80 0.45 -5.50 7.49
C THR A 80 1.89 -5.53 7.02
N PRO A 81 2.79 -4.68 7.53
CA PRO A 81 4.19 -4.72 7.15
C PRO A 81 4.88 -5.98 7.67
N ASN A 82 5.96 -6.35 6.99
CA ASN A 82 6.79 -7.47 7.38
C ASN A 82 7.61 -7.16 8.65
N ILE A 83 8.38 -8.15 9.12
CA ILE A 83 9.29 -7.99 10.25
C ILE A 83 10.49 -7.11 9.87
N ASP A 84 11.06 -6.44 10.87
CA ASP A 84 12.31 -5.69 10.74
C ASP A 84 13.51 -6.63 10.90
N GLY A 85 14.53 -6.41 10.10
CA GLY A 85 15.79 -7.13 10.15
C GLY A 85 16.21 -7.69 8.79
N PRO A 86 17.48 -8.10 8.66
CA PRO A 86 17.98 -8.68 7.42
C PRO A 86 17.15 -9.89 6.99
N ASN A 87 16.80 -9.96 5.71
CA ASN A 87 16.07 -11.09 5.15
C ASN A 87 17.00 -11.87 4.21
N PRO A 88 17.43 -13.08 4.60
CA PRO A 88 18.35 -13.88 3.78
C PRO A 88 17.76 -14.30 2.43
N LYS A 89 16.44 -14.26 2.27
CA LYS A 89 15.77 -14.54 0.99
C LYS A 89 15.82 -13.36 0.02
N ARG A 90 16.13 -12.18 0.52
CA ARG A 90 16.23 -10.97 -0.30
C ARG A 90 17.67 -10.77 -0.77
N LYS A 91 17.84 -10.16 -1.95
CA LYS A 91 19.16 -9.84 -2.51
C LYS A 91 20.01 -9.07 -1.49
N ASN A 92 21.24 -9.52 -1.29
CA ASN A 92 22.19 -8.97 -0.32
C ASN A 92 21.69 -9.00 1.13
N SER A 93 20.78 -9.90 1.46
CA SER A 93 20.13 -9.98 2.77
C SER A 93 19.55 -8.64 3.24
N ALA A 94 19.00 -7.86 2.31
CA ALA A 94 18.40 -6.58 2.61
C ALA A 94 17.22 -6.71 3.57
N ASN A 95 16.91 -5.64 4.29
CA ASN A 95 15.72 -5.55 5.11
C ASN A 95 14.46 -5.45 4.22
N ASN A 96 13.30 -5.65 4.81
CA ASN A 96 12.01 -5.72 4.12
C ASN A 96 11.37 -4.35 3.81
N PHE A 97 12.15 -3.28 3.77
CA PHE A 97 11.67 -1.94 3.39
C PHE A 97 11.48 -1.83 1.88
N GLY A 98 10.74 -0.84 1.47
CA GLY A 98 10.53 -0.52 0.06
C GLY A 98 9.23 0.22 -0.15
N ASP A 99 8.82 0.32 -1.39
CA ASP A 99 7.56 0.94 -1.74
C ASP A 99 6.81 0.15 -2.81
N VAL A 100 5.49 0.26 -2.76
CA VAL A 100 4.58 -0.45 -3.65
C VAL A 100 3.39 0.43 -4.02
N TRP A 101 2.70 0.07 -5.10
CA TRP A 101 1.34 0.53 -5.33
C TRP A 101 0.37 -0.38 -4.57
N VAL A 102 -0.52 0.23 -3.81
CA VAL A 102 -1.72 -0.43 -3.31
C VAL A 102 -2.82 -0.17 -4.33
N VAL A 103 -3.47 -1.24 -4.78
CA VAL A 103 -4.48 -1.20 -5.85
C VAL A 103 -5.82 -1.67 -5.30
N ALA A 104 -6.85 -0.86 -5.50
CA ALA A 104 -8.23 -1.21 -5.24
C ALA A 104 -8.97 -1.42 -6.57
N ALA A 105 -9.60 -2.57 -6.74
CA ALA A 105 -10.41 -2.89 -7.92
C ALA A 105 -11.89 -3.03 -7.53
N TYR A 106 -12.77 -2.32 -8.23
CA TYR A 106 -14.21 -2.35 -7.97
C TYR A 106 -15.00 -2.58 -9.27
N PRO A 107 -16.02 -3.41 -9.24
CA PRO A 107 -16.42 -4.31 -8.16
C PRO A 107 -15.44 -5.48 -7.99
N ARG A 108 -15.33 -5.97 -6.75
CA ARG A 108 -14.34 -6.99 -6.37
C ARG A 108 -14.52 -8.35 -7.04
N ASN A 109 -15.74 -8.68 -7.40
CA ASN A 109 -16.12 -9.97 -7.99
C ASN A 109 -16.36 -9.89 -9.50
N LEU A 110 -15.94 -8.81 -10.13
CA LEU A 110 -16.09 -8.66 -11.58
C LEU A 110 -15.30 -9.74 -12.31
N GLY A 111 -15.97 -10.43 -13.23
CA GLY A 111 -15.39 -11.53 -14.02
C GLY A 111 -15.89 -12.91 -13.65
N ARG A 112 -16.65 -13.06 -12.54
CA ARG A 112 -17.31 -14.34 -12.22
C ARG A 112 -18.65 -14.55 -12.92
N ASP A 113 -19.44 -13.46 -13.06
CA ASP A 113 -20.81 -13.50 -13.57
C ASP A 113 -21.14 -12.38 -14.57
N THR A 114 -20.15 -11.75 -15.17
CA THR A 114 -20.35 -10.59 -16.03
C THR A 114 -19.92 -10.82 -17.47
N ALA A 115 -20.40 -9.98 -18.38
CA ALA A 115 -20.02 -10.03 -19.78
C ALA A 115 -18.49 -10.02 -19.97
N ALA A 116 -17.99 -10.77 -20.96
CA ALA A 116 -16.57 -10.99 -21.21
C ALA A 116 -15.72 -9.71 -21.37
N ASN A 117 -16.35 -8.56 -21.62
CA ASN A 117 -15.68 -7.27 -21.80
C ASN A 117 -15.75 -6.36 -20.57
N ALA A 118 -16.40 -6.79 -19.50
CA ALA A 118 -16.49 -5.98 -18.29
C ALA A 118 -15.14 -5.99 -17.55
N ARG A 119 -14.67 -4.82 -17.16
CA ARG A 119 -13.41 -4.64 -16.44
C ARG A 119 -13.65 -3.86 -15.16
N PRO A 120 -12.96 -4.19 -14.06
CA PRO A 120 -13.06 -3.41 -12.84
C PRO A 120 -12.46 -2.00 -13.06
N VAL A 121 -13.04 -1.05 -12.36
CA VAL A 121 -12.41 0.27 -12.18
C VAL A 121 -11.35 0.12 -11.12
N LYS A 122 -10.17 0.67 -11.36
CA LYS A 122 -9.04 0.59 -10.43
C LYS A 122 -8.61 1.97 -9.96
N GLY A 123 -8.36 2.07 -8.67
CA GLY A 123 -7.63 3.17 -8.07
C GLY A 123 -6.37 2.65 -7.40
N ARG A 124 -5.39 3.52 -7.21
CA ARG A 124 -4.14 3.13 -6.56
C ARG A 124 -3.60 4.22 -5.65
N ALA A 125 -2.84 3.80 -4.66
CA ALA A 125 -2.14 4.67 -3.73
C ALA A 125 -0.68 4.20 -3.60
N HIS A 126 0.22 5.13 -3.38
CA HIS A 126 1.61 4.82 -3.09
C HIS A 126 1.75 4.48 -1.61
N LEU A 127 2.38 3.36 -1.29
CA LEU A 127 2.70 2.94 0.07
C LEU A 127 4.20 2.84 0.23
N LEU A 128 4.74 3.59 1.17
CA LEU A 128 6.12 3.49 1.62
C LEU A 128 6.18 2.64 2.89
N VAL A 129 7.01 1.59 2.87
CA VAL A 129 7.28 0.76 4.04
C VAL A 129 8.70 1.06 4.54
N THR A 130 8.79 1.59 5.75
CA THR A 130 10.04 2.07 6.31
C THR A 130 10.57 1.17 7.43
N VAL A 131 11.86 1.28 7.71
CA VAL A 131 12.47 0.72 8.91
C VAL A 131 12.13 1.60 10.12
N PRO A 132 12.19 1.06 11.36
CA PRO A 132 12.11 1.89 12.56
C PRO A 132 13.26 2.90 12.56
N ALA A 133 12.93 4.18 12.72
CA ALA A 133 13.93 5.23 12.76
C ALA A 133 14.47 5.38 14.18
N TYR A 134 15.78 5.21 14.33
CA TYR A 134 16.49 5.54 15.57
C TYR A 134 17.00 6.97 15.47
N ILE A 135 16.44 7.87 16.23
CA ILE A 135 16.97 9.21 16.34
C ILE A 135 17.73 9.27 17.67
N ILE A 136 19.04 9.35 17.57
CA ILE A 136 19.88 9.60 18.72
C ILE A 136 20.11 11.12 18.79
N PHE A 137 19.48 11.75 19.77
CA PHE A 137 19.75 13.16 20.03
C PHE A 137 21.01 13.26 20.87
N GLU A 138 22.10 13.71 20.29
CA GLU A 138 23.27 14.13 21.03
C GLU A 138 23.04 15.55 21.52
N GLN A 139 22.95 15.70 22.83
CA GLN A 139 22.96 17.05 23.41
C GLN A 139 24.36 17.59 23.36
N PRO A 140 24.58 18.83 22.86
CA PRO A 140 25.89 19.44 22.89
C PRO A 140 26.45 19.49 24.33
N GLY A 141 27.65 18.97 24.53
CA GLY A 141 28.35 18.99 25.84
C GLY A 141 28.05 17.77 26.73
N VAL A 142 27.26 16.83 26.30
CA VAL A 142 27.09 15.54 27.01
C VAL A 142 28.05 14.52 26.41
N ALA A 143 29.07 14.13 27.17
CA ALA A 143 29.97 13.04 26.79
C ALA A 143 29.23 11.70 26.86
N ARG A 144 29.46 10.86 25.88
CA ARG A 144 29.03 9.47 25.89
C ARG A 144 30.04 8.58 26.56
#